data_065dc7be875331240a8b636c69f11c78
#
_entry.id   065dc7be875331240a8b636c69f11c78
#
_cell.length_a   1.000
_cell.length_b   1.000
_cell.length_c   1.000
_cell.angle_alpha   90.00
_cell.angle_beta   90.00
_cell.angle_gamma   90.00
#
_symmetry.space_group_name_H-M   'P 1'
#
loop_
_entity.id
_entity.type
_entity.pdbx_description
1 polymer ?
#
loop_
_entity_poly.entity_id
_entity_poly.type
_entity_poly.pdbx_seq_one_letter_code
_entity_poly.pdbx_strand_id
1 'polypeptide(L)'
;MHIDWGIVLAGAIVGFTVGLTGMGGGALMTPILVIFFGVTPTAAVSSDLVAAMIMKPIGGGVHIRRRTVRWQLVSWLCLGSIPMAFAGVFIIHSLGDSDQVENLTKLFLGWTLLLASAAMVFKAWLQGRRSLAARMAGNNPQDELPPFAVRIIPTVIVGLVGGLLVGLTSVGSGSIIIVCLMLLYPMLRGSELVGTDLVQAVPLVAAAALAHLIVGDFQLGLTASILIGSIPAVWLGARVSSRAPDGVIRPLLVFVLAASALKLLNVPTDELGVILLLFALGGFAVWGAVDAAQHPKSQWAEIELDKRSWVRRQLYLAPIGVGAAYAGAYFLRIRPQLEAIGGQAAPARQPAVT
;
A
#
# COMPACT_ATOMS: atom_id res chain seq x y z
N MET A 1 17.83 2.66 29.19
CA MET A 1 16.91 2.77 28.04
C MET A 1 17.40 3.97 27.26
N HIS A 2 17.99 3.76 26.07
CA HIS A 2 18.50 4.86 25.25
C HIS A 2 17.46 5.19 24.19
N ILE A 3 16.98 6.42 24.15
CA ILE A 3 16.06 6.89 23.11
C ILE A 3 16.90 7.49 21.99
N ASP A 4 16.74 6.98 20.78
CA ASP A 4 17.38 7.49 19.58
C ASP A 4 16.44 8.49 18.88
N TRP A 5 16.84 9.77 18.88
CA TRP A 5 16.04 10.85 18.28
C TRP A 5 15.92 10.75 16.76
N GLY A 6 16.89 10.11 16.09
CA GLY A 6 16.83 9.82 14.66
C GLY A 6 15.69 8.83 14.37
N ILE A 7 15.57 7.79 15.20
CA ILE A 7 14.49 6.80 15.10
C ILE A 7 13.14 7.41 15.47
N VAL A 8 13.08 8.33 16.45
CA VAL A 8 11.87 9.10 16.77
C VAL A 8 11.41 9.90 15.56
N LEU A 9 12.33 10.59 14.87
CA LEU A 9 11.98 11.35 13.65
C LEU A 9 11.51 10.43 12.53
N ALA A 10 12.21 9.31 12.29
CA ALA A 10 11.78 8.29 11.32
C ALA A 10 10.38 7.75 11.67
N GLY A 11 10.15 7.45 12.95
CA GLY A 11 8.84 7.06 13.48
C GLY A 11 7.76 8.10 13.22
N ALA A 12 8.06 9.38 13.39
CA ALA A 12 7.12 10.46 13.10
C ALA A 12 6.76 10.54 11.59
N ILE A 13 7.76 10.47 10.71
CA ILE A 13 7.54 10.49 9.24
C ILE A 13 6.71 9.29 8.80
N VAL A 14 7.09 8.09 9.23
CA VAL A 14 6.37 6.86 8.89
C VAL A 14 4.98 6.86 9.50
N GLY A 15 4.86 7.22 10.78
CA GLY A 15 3.56 7.29 11.46
C GLY A 15 2.60 8.27 10.78
N PHE A 16 3.08 9.44 10.39
CA PHE A 16 2.28 10.42 9.63
C PHE A 16 1.81 9.83 8.29
N THR A 17 2.70 9.18 7.55
CA THR A 17 2.39 8.53 6.27
C THR A 17 1.36 7.40 6.44
N VAL A 18 1.50 6.61 7.50
CA VAL A 18 0.54 5.55 7.89
C VAL A 18 -0.83 6.14 8.22
N GLY A 19 -0.85 7.23 8.99
CA GLY A 19 -2.08 7.94 9.32
C GLY A 19 -2.79 8.51 8.09
N LEU A 20 -2.03 9.06 7.14
CA LEU A 20 -2.56 9.57 5.87
C LEU A 20 -3.18 8.47 4.99
N THR A 21 -2.51 7.33 4.89
CA THR A 21 -2.83 6.28 3.88
C THR A 21 -3.68 5.15 4.42
N GLY A 22 -3.73 4.98 5.74
CA GLY A 22 -4.34 3.82 6.40
C GLY A 22 -3.58 2.50 6.15
N MET A 23 -2.40 2.54 5.53
CA MET A 23 -1.55 1.37 5.32
C MET A 23 -0.75 1.07 6.59
N GLY A 24 -0.51 -0.20 6.86
CA GLY A 24 0.30 -0.61 8.02
C GLY A 24 1.75 -0.07 7.94
N GLY A 25 2.31 0.35 9.08
CA GLY A 25 3.64 0.96 9.18
C GLY A 25 4.80 0.07 8.75
N GLY A 26 4.66 -1.25 8.85
CA GLY A 26 5.73 -2.23 8.65
C GLY A 26 6.42 -2.14 7.28
N ALA A 27 5.67 -1.81 6.25
CA ALA A 27 6.24 -1.68 4.91
C ALA A 27 7.27 -0.53 4.78
N LEU A 28 7.21 0.48 5.64
CA LEU A 28 8.13 1.63 5.63
C LEU A 28 9.12 1.59 6.79
N MET A 29 8.65 1.28 8.00
CA MET A 29 9.46 1.35 9.21
C MET A 29 10.60 0.34 9.18
N THR A 30 10.30 -0.93 8.93
CA THR A 30 11.30 -2.00 8.94
C THR A 30 12.44 -1.73 7.97
N PRO A 31 12.24 -1.41 6.67
CA PRO A 31 13.36 -1.11 5.78
C PRO A 31 14.12 0.17 6.17
N ILE A 32 13.46 1.18 6.71
CA ILE A 32 14.13 2.38 7.20
C ILE A 32 15.09 2.03 8.34
N LEU A 33 14.67 1.23 9.30
CA LEU A 33 15.51 0.79 10.41
C LEU A 33 16.74 -0.02 9.93
N VAL A 34 16.52 -0.94 9.00
CA VAL A 34 17.61 -1.79 8.47
C VAL A 34 18.58 -0.99 7.60
N ILE A 35 18.07 -0.15 6.70
CA ILE A 35 18.89 0.52 5.68
C ILE A 35 19.61 1.76 6.23
N PHE A 36 18.94 2.58 7.04
CA PHE A 36 19.46 3.88 7.48
C PHE A 36 20.03 3.84 8.89
N PHE A 37 19.53 2.98 9.76
CA PHE A 37 19.98 2.88 11.16
C PHE A 37 20.83 1.64 11.42
N GLY A 38 21.00 0.75 10.42
CA GLY A 38 21.83 -0.45 10.57
C GLY A 38 21.30 -1.45 11.61
N VAL A 39 20.00 -1.37 11.93
CA VAL A 39 19.35 -2.32 12.83
C VAL A 39 19.27 -3.67 12.15
N THR A 40 19.53 -4.76 12.90
CA THR A 40 19.40 -6.11 12.35
C THR A 40 17.96 -6.37 11.87
N PRO A 41 17.78 -7.11 10.78
CA PRO A 41 16.44 -7.36 10.21
C PRO A 41 15.46 -7.94 11.21
N THR A 42 15.88 -8.89 12.03
CA THR A 42 15.04 -9.52 13.06
C THR A 42 14.58 -8.53 14.12
N ALA A 43 15.51 -7.71 14.66
CA ALA A 43 15.18 -6.68 15.64
C ALA A 43 14.29 -5.57 15.06
N ALA A 44 14.51 -5.19 13.80
CA ALA A 44 13.68 -4.21 13.12
C ALA A 44 12.24 -4.72 12.94
N VAL A 45 12.05 -5.96 12.47
CA VAL A 45 10.74 -6.60 12.30
C VAL A 45 10.03 -6.75 13.64
N SER A 46 10.71 -7.28 14.65
CA SER A 46 10.18 -7.50 15.99
C SER A 46 9.70 -6.19 16.63
N SER A 47 10.55 -5.15 16.63
CA SER A 47 10.25 -3.85 17.22
C SER A 47 9.11 -3.14 16.49
N ASP A 48 9.05 -3.25 15.16
CA ASP A 48 7.98 -2.70 14.35
C ASP A 48 6.64 -3.42 14.56
N LEU A 49 6.64 -4.75 14.70
CA LEU A 49 5.43 -5.52 15.03
C LEU A 49 4.85 -5.12 16.40
N VAL A 50 5.70 -4.94 17.40
CA VAL A 50 5.25 -4.47 18.73
C VAL A 50 4.70 -3.04 18.64
N ALA A 51 5.35 -2.16 17.88
CA ALA A 51 4.85 -0.81 17.63
C ALA A 51 3.51 -0.85 16.88
N ALA A 52 3.39 -1.69 15.84
CA ALA A 52 2.17 -1.85 15.06
C ALA A 52 1.01 -2.42 15.90
N MET A 53 1.29 -3.30 16.87
CA MET A 53 0.29 -3.82 17.80
C MET A 53 -0.38 -2.69 18.60
N ILE A 54 0.34 -1.62 18.90
CA ILE A 54 -0.18 -0.44 19.62
C ILE A 54 -0.88 0.53 18.66
N MET A 55 -0.32 0.73 17.45
CA MET A 55 -0.84 1.71 16.48
C MET A 55 -2.10 1.23 15.74
N LYS A 56 -2.18 -0.05 15.37
CA LYS A 56 -3.28 -0.57 14.53
C LYS A 56 -4.66 -0.53 15.20
N PRO A 57 -4.83 -0.77 16.51
CA PRO A 57 -6.12 -0.62 17.17
C PRO A 57 -6.72 0.78 17.02
N ILE A 58 -5.88 1.83 16.95
CA ILE A 58 -6.32 3.22 16.77
C ILE A 58 -7.01 3.38 15.40
N GLY A 59 -6.38 2.88 14.33
CA GLY A 59 -6.94 2.90 12.98
C GLY A 59 -8.16 1.97 12.84
N GLY A 60 -8.08 0.77 13.38
CA GLY A 60 -9.17 -0.22 13.39
C GLY A 60 -10.42 0.30 14.09
N GLY A 61 -10.26 0.97 15.23
CA GLY A 61 -11.36 1.56 15.99
C GLY A 61 -12.18 2.59 15.21
N VAL A 62 -11.53 3.38 14.36
CA VAL A 62 -12.21 4.33 13.47
C VAL A 62 -13.10 3.59 12.46
N HIS A 63 -12.59 2.51 11.86
CA HIS A 63 -13.35 1.72 10.89
C HIS A 63 -14.50 0.93 11.52
N ILE A 64 -14.33 0.44 12.76
CA ILE A 64 -15.42 -0.19 13.52
C ILE A 64 -16.55 0.83 13.77
N ARG A 65 -16.23 2.04 14.22
CA ARG A 65 -17.22 3.11 14.43
C ARG A 65 -17.95 3.50 13.14
N ARG A 66 -17.25 3.50 12.01
CA ARG A 66 -17.82 3.80 10.69
C ARG A 66 -18.59 2.62 10.07
N ARG A 67 -18.67 1.47 10.74
CA ARG A 67 -19.33 0.24 10.28
C ARG A 67 -18.85 -0.25 8.91
N THR A 68 -17.56 -0.05 8.60
CA THR A 68 -16.94 -0.49 7.33
C THR A 68 -16.25 -1.85 7.46
N VAL A 69 -16.42 -2.56 8.56
CA VAL A 69 -15.76 -3.85 8.85
C VAL A 69 -16.69 -5.00 8.50
N ARG A 70 -16.19 -5.94 7.69
CA ARG A 70 -16.87 -7.20 7.37
C ARG A 70 -16.39 -8.31 8.32
N TRP A 71 -17.05 -8.44 9.47
CA TRP A 71 -16.66 -9.35 10.55
C TRP A 71 -16.51 -10.81 10.12
N GLN A 72 -17.34 -11.30 9.20
CA GLN A 72 -17.20 -12.65 8.66
C GLN A 72 -15.85 -12.86 7.95
N LEU A 73 -15.39 -11.86 7.17
CA LEU A 73 -14.06 -11.93 6.55
C LEU A 73 -12.95 -11.83 7.58
N VAL A 74 -13.10 -10.95 8.59
CA VAL A 74 -12.14 -10.85 9.70
C VAL A 74 -11.94 -12.20 10.37
N SER A 75 -13.02 -12.91 10.69
CA SER A 75 -12.93 -14.20 11.38
C SER A 75 -12.18 -15.26 10.56
N TRP A 76 -12.49 -15.40 9.27
CA TRP A 76 -11.85 -16.38 8.40
C TRP A 76 -10.40 -16.01 8.08
N LEU A 77 -10.10 -14.71 7.92
CA LEU A 77 -8.72 -14.25 7.78
C LEU A 77 -7.90 -14.53 9.04
N CYS A 78 -8.45 -14.23 10.22
CA CYS A 78 -7.78 -14.48 11.49
C CYS A 78 -7.51 -15.96 11.73
N LEU A 79 -8.42 -16.84 11.32
CA LEU A 79 -8.24 -18.29 11.45
C LEU A 79 -6.98 -18.78 10.71
N GLY A 80 -6.67 -18.20 9.55
CA GLY A 80 -5.45 -18.49 8.81
C GLY A 80 -4.25 -17.69 9.29
N SER A 81 -4.41 -16.39 9.48
CA SER A 81 -3.29 -15.47 9.66
C SER A 81 -2.66 -15.51 11.06
N ILE A 82 -3.46 -15.67 12.12
CA ILE A 82 -2.94 -15.70 13.50
C ILE A 82 -1.99 -16.88 13.72
N PRO A 83 -2.39 -18.15 13.46
CA PRO A 83 -1.49 -19.27 13.69
C PRO A 83 -0.27 -19.23 12.79
N MET A 84 -0.42 -18.77 11.53
CA MET A 84 0.68 -18.74 10.58
C MET A 84 1.66 -17.59 10.85
N ALA A 85 1.19 -16.45 11.34
CA ALA A 85 2.05 -15.36 11.77
C ALA A 85 2.88 -15.76 12.99
N PHE A 86 2.27 -16.45 13.94
CA PHE A 86 2.97 -16.98 15.10
C PHE A 86 3.98 -18.07 14.71
N ALA A 87 3.55 -19.09 13.95
CA ALA A 87 4.39 -20.19 13.52
C ALA A 87 5.54 -19.78 12.62
N GLY A 88 5.34 -18.78 11.74
CA GLY A 88 6.34 -18.29 10.80
C GLY A 88 7.63 -17.85 11.50
N VAL A 89 7.51 -17.18 12.64
CA VAL A 89 8.67 -16.73 13.45
C VAL A 89 9.50 -17.93 13.93
N PHE A 90 8.85 -18.98 14.43
CA PHE A 90 9.56 -20.20 14.87
C PHE A 90 10.13 -20.98 13.68
N ILE A 91 9.44 -21.02 12.55
CA ILE A 91 9.92 -21.67 11.34
C ILE A 91 11.25 -21.01 10.90
N ILE A 92 11.34 -19.69 10.81
CA ILE A 92 12.58 -19.05 10.37
C ILE A 92 13.73 -19.28 11.36
N HIS A 93 13.44 -19.26 12.67
CA HIS A 93 14.46 -19.50 13.70
C HIS A 93 14.91 -20.97 13.78
N SER A 94 14.11 -21.90 13.27
CA SER A 94 14.50 -23.32 13.18
C SER A 94 15.35 -23.64 11.96
N LEU A 95 15.48 -22.71 11.01
CA LEU A 95 16.19 -22.94 9.74
C LEU A 95 17.72 -22.73 9.81
N GLY A 96 18.26 -22.22 10.92
CA GLY A 96 19.69 -22.05 11.04
C GLY A 96 20.15 -21.21 12.23
N ASP A 97 21.44 -20.88 12.25
CA ASP A 97 22.07 -20.02 13.23
C ASP A 97 21.65 -18.55 13.03
N SER A 98 21.97 -17.67 14.01
CA SER A 98 21.55 -16.26 14.03
C SER A 98 21.86 -15.52 12.70
N ASP A 99 23.05 -15.72 12.13
CA ASP A 99 23.46 -15.07 10.87
C ASP A 99 22.62 -15.56 9.68
N GLN A 100 22.25 -16.83 9.65
CA GLN A 100 21.39 -17.40 8.62
C GLN A 100 19.96 -16.86 8.76
N VAL A 101 19.44 -16.78 9.98
CA VAL A 101 18.11 -16.21 10.27
C VAL A 101 18.04 -14.75 9.84
N GLU A 102 19.06 -13.95 10.13
CA GLU A 102 19.13 -12.54 9.70
C GLU A 102 19.16 -12.39 8.18
N ASN A 103 19.99 -13.20 7.50
CA ASN A 103 20.05 -13.20 6.03
C ASN A 103 18.75 -13.63 5.39
N LEU A 104 18.10 -14.67 5.90
CA LEU A 104 16.80 -15.13 5.44
C LEU A 104 15.73 -14.05 5.68
N THR A 105 15.68 -13.45 6.88
CA THR A 105 14.74 -12.36 7.19
C THR A 105 14.92 -11.19 6.24
N LYS A 106 16.18 -10.79 5.96
CA LYS A 106 16.52 -9.74 4.98
C LYS A 106 16.01 -10.07 3.58
N LEU A 107 16.22 -11.31 3.14
CA LEU A 107 15.78 -11.80 1.83
C LEU A 107 14.24 -11.81 1.73
N PHE A 108 13.56 -12.37 2.72
CA PHE A 108 12.09 -12.37 2.78
C PHE A 108 11.52 -10.95 2.84
N LEU A 109 12.13 -10.06 3.60
CA LEU A 109 11.75 -8.65 3.66
C LEU A 109 11.88 -7.99 2.28
N GLY A 110 12.99 -8.18 1.57
CA GLY A 110 13.21 -7.65 0.23
C GLY A 110 12.14 -8.13 -0.77
N TRP A 111 11.90 -9.43 -0.83
CA TRP A 111 10.87 -10.01 -1.71
C TRP A 111 9.46 -9.57 -1.34
N THR A 112 9.14 -9.49 -0.05
CA THR A 112 7.81 -9.07 0.42
C THR A 112 7.56 -7.59 0.10
N LEU A 113 8.56 -6.72 0.22
CA LEU A 113 8.47 -5.32 -0.17
C LEU A 113 8.28 -5.16 -1.68
N LEU A 114 8.99 -5.96 -2.49
CA LEU A 114 8.82 -5.96 -3.94
C LEU A 114 7.41 -6.39 -4.33
N LEU A 115 6.92 -7.46 -3.71
CA LEU A 115 5.55 -7.96 -3.90
C LEU A 115 4.51 -6.91 -3.43
N ALA A 116 4.74 -6.24 -2.30
CA ALA A 116 3.86 -5.18 -1.80
C ALA A 116 3.81 -3.98 -2.76
N SER A 117 4.97 -3.56 -3.29
CA SER A 117 5.06 -2.51 -4.30
C SER A 117 4.28 -2.89 -5.57
N ALA A 118 4.51 -4.09 -6.10
CA ALA A 118 3.78 -4.62 -7.26
C ALA A 118 2.27 -4.71 -7.00
N ALA A 119 1.87 -5.16 -5.81
CA ALA A 119 0.47 -5.24 -5.40
C ALA A 119 -0.19 -3.85 -5.35
N MET A 120 0.52 -2.81 -4.90
CA MET A 120 0.00 -1.44 -4.91
C MET A 120 -0.21 -0.89 -6.32
N VAL A 121 0.73 -1.14 -7.24
CA VAL A 121 0.58 -0.77 -8.66
C VAL A 121 -0.60 -1.51 -9.29
N PHE A 122 -0.69 -2.82 -9.05
CA PHE A 122 -1.78 -3.65 -9.55
C PHE A 122 -3.15 -3.20 -9.01
N LYS A 123 -3.23 -2.85 -7.72
CA LYS A 123 -4.44 -2.28 -7.10
C LYS A 123 -4.86 -0.98 -7.81
N ALA A 124 -3.92 -0.06 -8.02
CA ALA A 124 -4.20 1.21 -8.69
C ALA A 124 -4.69 0.99 -10.13
N TRP A 125 -4.04 0.09 -10.86
CA TRP A 125 -4.45 -0.29 -12.21
C TRP A 125 -5.86 -0.92 -12.27
N LEU A 126 -6.15 -1.85 -11.35
CA LEU A 126 -7.45 -2.52 -11.29
C LEU A 126 -8.57 -1.54 -10.91
N GLN A 127 -8.31 -0.62 -9.97
CA GLN A 127 -9.26 0.44 -9.61
C GLN A 127 -9.52 1.38 -10.79
N GLY A 128 -8.47 1.77 -11.52
CA GLY A 128 -8.60 2.58 -12.73
C GLY A 128 -9.44 1.90 -13.81
N ARG A 129 -9.20 0.60 -14.07
CA ARG A 129 -10.01 -0.18 -15.03
C ARG A 129 -11.48 -0.28 -14.62
N ARG A 130 -11.76 -0.51 -13.34
CA ARG A 130 -13.16 -0.62 -12.83
C ARG A 130 -13.90 0.71 -12.94
N SER A 131 -13.26 1.82 -12.56
CA SER A 131 -13.87 3.15 -12.69
C SER A 131 -14.14 3.53 -14.14
N LEU A 132 -13.27 3.14 -15.06
CA LEU A 132 -13.46 3.36 -16.49
C LEU A 132 -14.59 2.52 -17.06
N ALA A 133 -14.67 1.22 -16.68
CA ALA A 133 -15.73 0.31 -17.12
C ALA A 133 -17.10 0.80 -16.62
N ALA A 134 -17.21 1.21 -15.36
CA ALA A 134 -18.43 1.76 -14.78
C ALA A 134 -18.92 3.02 -15.50
N ARG A 135 -18.01 3.96 -15.80
CA ARG A 135 -18.33 5.18 -16.56
C ARG A 135 -18.75 4.89 -18.01
N MET A 136 -18.21 3.83 -18.64
CA MET A 136 -18.60 3.43 -19.99
C MET A 136 -19.96 2.73 -20.05
N ALA A 137 -20.32 2.03 -18.98
CA ALA A 137 -21.59 1.29 -18.89
C ALA A 137 -22.81 2.21 -18.56
N GLY A 138 -22.56 3.46 -18.14
CA GLY A 138 -23.63 4.36 -17.69
C GLY A 138 -24.29 3.91 -16.38
N ASN A 139 -23.86 2.80 -15.82
CA ASN A 139 -24.40 2.19 -14.62
C ASN A 139 -23.58 2.58 -13.39
N ASN A 140 -24.24 2.76 -12.27
CA ASN A 140 -23.56 2.85 -11.00
C ASN A 140 -22.97 1.44 -10.71
N PRO A 141 -21.64 1.29 -10.49
CA PRO A 141 -21.00 -0.02 -10.32
C PRO A 141 -21.56 -0.86 -9.17
N GLN A 142 -22.52 -0.32 -8.44
CA GLN A 142 -23.12 -0.93 -7.26
C GLN A 142 -24.45 -1.62 -7.53
N ASP A 143 -25.09 -1.37 -8.67
CA ASP A 143 -26.48 -1.80 -8.91
C ASP A 143 -26.60 -3.25 -9.41
N GLU A 144 -25.50 -3.88 -9.87
CA GLU A 144 -25.52 -5.26 -10.41
C GLU A 144 -24.55 -6.22 -9.68
N LEU A 145 -24.13 -5.91 -8.44
CA LEU A 145 -23.19 -6.77 -7.75
C LEU A 145 -23.90 -7.99 -7.14
N PRO A 146 -23.35 -9.21 -7.35
CA PRO A 146 -23.92 -10.40 -6.77
C PRO A 146 -23.93 -10.32 -5.24
N PRO A 147 -24.87 -11.00 -4.56
CA PRO A 147 -24.95 -10.99 -3.11
C PRO A 147 -23.63 -11.41 -2.49
N PHE A 148 -23.24 -10.72 -1.41
CA PHE A 148 -22.00 -10.98 -0.70
C PHE A 148 -22.04 -12.38 -0.07
N ALA A 149 -21.23 -13.29 -0.60
CA ALA A 149 -21.01 -14.62 -0.05
C ALA A 149 -19.52 -14.79 0.27
N VAL A 150 -19.21 -15.25 1.48
CA VAL A 150 -17.84 -15.50 1.91
C VAL A 150 -17.32 -16.80 1.29
N ARG A 151 -16.22 -16.71 0.57
CA ARG A 151 -15.46 -17.86 0.06
C ARG A 151 -14.46 -18.29 1.12
N ILE A 152 -14.84 -19.23 1.99
CA ILE A 152 -14.10 -19.61 3.19
C ILE A 152 -12.67 -20.03 2.86
N ILE A 153 -12.50 -21.06 2.02
CA ILE A 153 -11.19 -21.64 1.71
C ILE A 153 -10.21 -20.61 1.13
N PRO A 154 -10.55 -19.84 0.06
CA PRO A 154 -9.64 -18.82 -0.46
C PRO A 154 -9.32 -17.73 0.58
N THR A 155 -10.28 -17.36 1.43
CA THR A 155 -10.04 -16.34 2.47
C THR A 155 -9.08 -16.82 3.54
N VAL A 156 -9.21 -18.07 3.99
CA VAL A 156 -8.27 -18.68 4.92
C VAL A 156 -6.87 -18.80 4.31
N ILE A 157 -6.77 -19.17 3.02
CA ILE A 157 -5.48 -19.24 2.31
C ILE A 157 -4.82 -17.86 2.25
N VAL A 158 -5.59 -16.81 1.94
CA VAL A 158 -5.07 -15.42 1.99
C VAL A 158 -4.61 -15.07 3.40
N GLY A 159 -5.35 -15.48 4.42
CA GLY A 159 -4.94 -15.34 5.82
C GLY A 159 -3.63 -16.06 6.11
N LEU A 160 -3.49 -17.33 5.72
CA LEU A 160 -2.27 -18.13 5.94
C LEU A 160 -1.04 -17.48 5.30
N VAL A 161 -1.12 -17.16 4.02
CA VAL A 161 -0.01 -16.54 3.28
C VAL A 161 0.30 -15.14 3.83
N GLY A 162 -0.73 -14.31 4.04
CA GLY A 162 -0.56 -12.98 4.59
C GLY A 162 -0.03 -13.00 6.02
N GLY A 163 -0.48 -13.95 6.84
CA GLY A 163 0.02 -14.17 8.19
C GLY A 163 1.50 -14.53 8.22
N LEU A 164 1.91 -15.48 7.38
CA LEU A 164 3.32 -15.86 7.25
C LEU A 164 4.18 -14.66 6.86
N LEU A 165 3.81 -13.95 5.81
CA LEU A 165 4.56 -12.79 5.33
C LEU A 165 4.67 -11.70 6.41
N VAL A 166 3.58 -11.37 7.09
CA VAL A 166 3.58 -10.37 8.17
C VAL A 166 4.40 -10.84 9.37
N GLY A 167 4.30 -12.10 9.76
CA GLY A 167 5.09 -12.67 10.86
C GLY A 167 6.59 -12.60 10.61
N LEU A 168 7.01 -12.86 9.37
CA LEU A 168 8.43 -12.86 8.97
C LEU A 168 8.98 -11.45 8.71
N THR A 169 8.16 -10.51 8.25
CA THR A 169 8.66 -9.25 7.67
C THR A 169 7.97 -7.99 8.18
N SER A 170 6.94 -8.12 9.01
CA SER A 170 6.02 -7.02 9.38
C SER A 170 5.27 -6.39 8.20
N VAL A 171 5.50 -6.86 6.96
CA VAL A 171 4.94 -6.32 5.72
C VAL A 171 3.88 -7.26 5.16
N GLY A 172 2.79 -6.73 4.62
CA GLY A 172 1.79 -7.56 3.92
C GLY A 172 0.35 -7.20 4.28
N SER A 173 0.05 -6.88 5.53
CA SER A 173 -1.23 -6.24 5.86
C SER A 173 -1.25 -4.82 5.27
N GLY A 174 -2.39 -4.40 4.75
CA GLY A 174 -2.50 -3.09 4.10
C GLY A 174 -2.17 -3.08 2.60
N SER A 175 -1.37 -4.02 2.11
CA SER A 175 -0.99 -4.11 0.70
C SER A 175 -1.42 -5.44 0.07
N ILE A 176 -0.76 -6.52 0.39
CA ILE A 176 -0.96 -7.84 -0.23
C ILE A 176 -2.34 -8.40 0.12
N ILE A 177 -2.71 -8.41 1.40
CA ILE A 177 -4.02 -8.92 1.86
C ILE A 177 -5.15 -8.13 1.21
N ILE A 178 -5.07 -6.79 1.16
CA ILE A 178 -6.10 -5.96 0.51
C ILE A 178 -6.23 -6.30 -0.97
N VAL A 179 -5.12 -6.50 -1.69
CA VAL A 179 -5.17 -6.86 -3.12
C VAL A 179 -5.81 -8.22 -3.32
N CYS A 180 -5.45 -9.22 -2.52
CA CYS A 180 -6.08 -10.53 -2.57
C CYS A 180 -7.59 -10.45 -2.28
N LEU A 181 -7.99 -9.70 -1.25
CA LEU A 181 -9.41 -9.48 -0.95
C LEU A 181 -10.13 -8.73 -2.06
N MET A 182 -9.50 -7.75 -2.70
CA MET A 182 -10.07 -7.03 -3.83
C MET A 182 -10.31 -7.93 -5.04
N LEU A 183 -9.45 -8.93 -5.26
CA LEU A 183 -9.62 -9.93 -6.33
C LEU A 183 -10.73 -10.94 -5.98
N LEU A 184 -10.76 -11.42 -4.73
CA LEU A 184 -11.75 -12.39 -4.28
C LEU A 184 -13.16 -11.79 -4.14
N TYR A 185 -13.23 -10.51 -3.71
CA TYR A 185 -14.45 -9.81 -3.37
C TYR A 185 -14.56 -8.46 -4.11
N PRO A 186 -14.69 -8.47 -5.43
CA PRO A 186 -14.75 -7.26 -6.26
C PRO A 186 -15.93 -6.33 -5.93
N MET A 187 -16.97 -6.86 -5.26
CA MET A 187 -18.14 -6.10 -4.83
C MET A 187 -17.90 -5.23 -3.59
N LEU A 188 -16.84 -5.48 -2.81
CA LEU A 188 -16.57 -4.69 -1.62
C LEU A 188 -16.04 -3.31 -1.96
N ARG A 189 -16.52 -2.32 -1.21
CA ARG A 189 -16.01 -0.94 -1.30
C ARG A 189 -14.58 -0.86 -0.76
N GLY A 190 -13.79 0.07 -1.26
CA GLY A 190 -12.42 0.27 -0.78
C GLY A 190 -12.33 0.50 0.72
N SER A 191 -13.30 1.23 1.32
CA SER A 191 -13.38 1.43 2.76
C SER A 191 -13.67 0.15 3.56
N GLU A 192 -14.46 -0.78 2.99
CA GLU A 192 -14.74 -2.07 3.62
C GLU A 192 -13.53 -3.01 3.57
N LEU A 193 -12.79 -3.00 2.45
CA LEU A 193 -11.54 -3.75 2.32
C LEU A 193 -10.50 -3.26 3.32
N VAL A 194 -10.28 -1.94 3.39
CA VAL A 194 -9.31 -1.34 4.34
C VAL A 194 -9.75 -1.55 5.78
N GLY A 195 -11.03 -1.35 6.11
CA GLY A 195 -11.53 -1.55 7.46
C GLY A 195 -11.42 -3.00 7.92
N THR A 196 -11.74 -3.95 7.05
CA THR A 196 -11.64 -5.38 7.32
C THR A 196 -10.18 -5.80 7.54
N ASP A 197 -9.26 -5.34 6.68
CA ASP A 197 -7.83 -5.65 6.81
C ASP A 197 -7.23 -5.02 8.07
N LEU A 198 -7.52 -3.76 8.39
CA LEU A 198 -7.00 -3.11 9.60
C LEU A 198 -7.45 -3.81 10.89
N VAL A 199 -8.72 -4.23 10.96
CA VAL A 199 -9.24 -4.91 12.15
C VAL A 199 -8.66 -6.32 12.27
N GLN A 200 -8.56 -7.07 11.17
CA GLN A 200 -7.92 -8.37 11.12
C GLN A 200 -6.43 -8.29 11.47
N ALA A 201 -5.76 -7.21 11.05
CA ALA A 201 -4.33 -7.02 11.30
C ALA A 201 -4.00 -6.81 12.79
N VAL A 202 -4.95 -6.40 13.64
CA VAL A 202 -4.70 -6.24 15.10
C VAL A 202 -4.31 -7.57 15.75
N PRO A 203 -5.15 -8.62 15.74
CA PRO A 203 -4.78 -9.91 16.33
C PRO A 203 -3.63 -10.58 15.58
N LEU A 204 -3.51 -10.38 14.27
CA LEU A 204 -2.40 -10.90 13.47
C LEU A 204 -1.05 -10.35 13.97
N VAL A 205 -0.90 -9.02 14.08
CA VAL A 205 0.38 -8.44 14.52
C VAL A 205 0.64 -8.72 16.00
N ALA A 206 -0.40 -8.84 16.82
CA ALA A 206 -0.26 -9.25 18.22
C ALA A 206 0.32 -10.67 18.34
N ALA A 207 -0.14 -11.61 17.52
CA ALA A 207 0.39 -12.97 17.49
C ALA A 207 1.86 -12.99 17.00
N ALA A 208 2.18 -12.26 15.95
CA ALA A 208 3.55 -12.14 15.45
C ALA A 208 4.48 -11.46 16.48
N ALA A 209 4.05 -10.36 17.09
CA ALA A 209 4.81 -9.66 18.13
C ALA A 209 5.07 -10.56 19.33
N LEU A 210 4.07 -11.33 19.77
CA LEU A 210 4.23 -12.28 20.87
C LEU A 210 5.27 -13.36 20.54
N ALA A 211 5.24 -13.90 19.32
CA ALA A 211 6.22 -14.89 18.88
C ALA A 211 7.65 -14.32 18.91
N HIS A 212 7.88 -13.11 18.38
CA HIS A 212 9.18 -12.44 18.44
C HIS A 212 9.62 -12.09 19.85
N LEU A 213 8.71 -11.72 20.76
CA LEU A 213 9.03 -11.51 22.17
C LEU A 213 9.50 -12.80 22.86
N ILE A 214 8.93 -13.96 22.49
CA ILE A 214 9.34 -15.27 23.02
C ILE A 214 10.74 -15.66 22.53
N VAL A 215 11.02 -15.39 21.25
CA VAL A 215 12.33 -15.73 20.65
C VAL A 215 13.45 -14.78 21.12
N GLY A 216 13.13 -13.56 21.56
CA GLY A 216 14.09 -12.64 22.17
C GLY A 216 14.70 -11.59 21.24
N ASP A 217 14.19 -11.40 20.03
CA ASP A 217 14.67 -10.39 19.07
C ASP A 217 14.26 -8.96 19.42
N PHE A 218 13.42 -8.80 20.42
CA PHE A 218 12.81 -7.52 20.77
C PHE A 218 13.76 -6.55 21.47
N GLN A 219 13.79 -5.32 21.00
CA GLN A 219 14.57 -4.22 21.60
C GLN A 219 13.65 -3.12 22.13
N LEU A 220 13.53 -3.02 23.45
CA LEU A 220 12.63 -2.04 24.12
C LEU A 220 12.97 -0.59 23.76
N GLY A 221 14.26 -0.21 23.72
CA GLY A 221 14.69 1.15 23.38
C GLY A 221 14.33 1.55 21.96
N LEU A 222 14.49 0.63 21.02
CA LEU A 222 14.13 0.80 19.63
C LEU A 222 12.60 1.01 19.47
N THR A 223 11.82 0.11 20.07
CA THR A 223 10.34 0.19 20.03
C THR A 223 9.83 1.46 20.69
N ALA A 224 10.37 1.87 21.83
CA ALA A 224 9.98 3.10 22.49
C ALA A 224 10.27 4.33 21.63
N SER A 225 11.45 4.38 20.98
CA SER A 225 11.78 5.46 20.05
C SER A 225 10.82 5.53 18.88
N ILE A 226 10.44 4.38 18.28
CA ILE A 226 9.44 4.30 17.22
C ILE A 226 8.09 4.84 17.72
N LEU A 227 7.61 4.40 18.89
CA LEU A 227 6.30 4.76 19.42
C LEU A 227 6.19 6.24 19.76
N ILE A 228 7.24 6.84 20.38
CA ILE A 228 7.26 8.26 20.71
C ILE A 228 7.05 9.11 19.45
N GLY A 229 7.68 8.76 18.34
CA GLY A 229 7.50 9.47 17.08
C GLY A 229 6.19 9.15 16.39
N SER A 230 5.85 7.86 16.29
CA SER A 230 4.76 7.40 15.43
C SER A 230 3.37 7.64 15.99
N ILE A 231 3.13 7.50 17.29
CA ILE A 231 1.77 7.66 17.88
C ILE A 231 1.18 9.05 17.60
N PRO A 232 1.85 10.17 17.96
CA PRO A 232 1.30 11.49 17.67
C PRO A 232 1.19 11.76 16.17
N ALA A 233 2.14 11.25 15.39
CA ALA A 233 2.18 11.45 13.95
C ALA A 233 1.07 10.69 13.20
N VAL A 234 0.76 9.44 13.60
CA VAL A 234 -0.38 8.67 13.06
C VAL A 234 -1.69 9.42 13.30
N TRP A 235 -1.87 9.95 14.48
CA TRP A 235 -3.09 10.71 14.83
C TRP A 235 -3.23 12.00 13.98
N LEU A 236 -2.13 12.74 13.81
CA LEU A 236 -2.09 13.92 12.94
C LEU A 236 -2.35 13.54 11.47
N GLY A 237 -1.69 12.51 10.96
CA GLY A 237 -1.87 11.99 9.60
C GLY A 237 -3.31 11.59 9.33
N ALA A 238 -3.94 10.87 10.27
CA ALA A 238 -5.33 10.45 10.14
C ALA A 238 -6.32 11.63 10.10
N ARG A 239 -6.02 12.73 10.80
CA ARG A 239 -6.83 13.95 10.71
C ARG A 239 -6.72 14.67 9.36
N VAL A 240 -5.54 14.67 8.78
CA VAL A 240 -5.25 15.34 7.50
C VAL A 240 -5.59 14.45 6.31
N SER A 241 -5.81 13.16 6.52
CA SER A 241 -6.03 12.14 5.47
C SER A 241 -7.12 12.52 4.46
N SER A 242 -8.19 13.20 4.89
CA SER A 242 -9.26 13.64 3.99
C SER A 242 -8.84 14.73 2.97
N ARG A 243 -7.69 15.38 3.20
CA ARG A 243 -7.13 16.44 2.34
C ARG A 243 -5.88 15.99 1.58
N ALA A 244 -5.42 14.77 1.84
CA ALA A 244 -4.17 14.28 1.28
C ALA A 244 -4.32 13.95 -0.21
N PRO A 245 -3.39 14.40 -1.08
CA PRO A 245 -3.41 14.09 -2.51
C PRO A 245 -2.96 12.65 -2.74
N ASP A 246 -3.91 11.72 -2.76
CA ASP A 246 -3.67 10.29 -3.03
C ASP A 246 -2.82 10.03 -4.28
N GLY A 247 -2.93 10.92 -5.28
CA GLY A 247 -2.18 10.83 -6.52
C GLY A 247 -0.67 11.03 -6.39
N VAL A 248 -0.17 11.62 -5.29
CA VAL A 248 1.26 11.83 -5.03
C VAL A 248 1.79 10.83 -4.01
N ILE A 249 1.03 10.60 -2.95
CA ILE A 249 1.49 9.77 -1.82
C ILE A 249 1.66 8.30 -2.26
N ARG A 250 0.70 7.75 -2.99
CA ARG A 250 0.75 6.34 -3.41
C ARG A 250 1.92 6.02 -4.35
N PRO A 251 2.18 6.79 -5.43
CA PRO A 251 3.36 6.56 -6.27
C PRO A 251 4.68 6.69 -5.50
N LEU A 252 4.79 7.68 -4.60
CA LEU A 252 5.97 7.85 -3.76
C LEU A 252 6.22 6.62 -2.88
N LEU A 253 5.16 6.08 -2.27
CA LEU A 253 5.26 4.86 -1.46
C LEU A 253 5.70 3.67 -2.29
N VAL A 254 5.11 3.45 -3.46
CA VAL A 254 5.49 2.39 -4.38
C VAL A 254 6.98 2.50 -4.72
N PHE A 255 7.46 3.71 -5.01
CA PHE A 255 8.86 3.97 -5.31
C PHE A 255 9.76 3.65 -4.11
N VAL A 256 9.44 4.14 -2.91
CA VAL A 256 10.24 3.89 -1.70
C VAL A 256 10.29 2.40 -1.36
N LEU A 257 9.16 1.69 -1.49
CA LEU A 257 9.10 0.24 -1.24
C LEU A 257 9.95 -0.54 -2.24
N ALA A 258 9.87 -0.20 -3.54
CA ALA A 258 10.66 -0.85 -4.57
C ALA A 258 12.17 -0.58 -4.38
N ALA A 259 12.55 0.67 -4.09
CA ALA A 259 13.93 1.06 -3.81
C ALA A 259 14.50 0.30 -2.60
N SER A 260 13.73 0.25 -1.51
CA SER A 260 14.11 -0.49 -0.30
C SER A 260 14.25 -1.99 -0.56
N ALA A 261 13.32 -2.57 -1.33
CA ALA A 261 13.37 -3.98 -1.72
C ALA A 261 14.65 -4.31 -2.49
N LEU A 262 14.96 -3.54 -3.53
CA LEU A 262 16.15 -3.75 -4.36
C LEU A 262 17.43 -3.61 -3.55
N LYS A 263 17.50 -2.63 -2.65
CA LYS A 263 18.66 -2.47 -1.76
C LYS A 263 18.82 -3.64 -0.79
N LEU A 264 17.73 -4.14 -0.21
CA LEU A 264 17.78 -5.31 0.69
C LEU A 264 18.13 -6.59 -0.04
N LEU A 265 17.77 -6.72 -1.32
CA LEU A 265 18.16 -7.85 -2.18
C LEU A 265 19.61 -7.75 -2.71
N ASN A 266 20.39 -6.79 -2.21
CA ASN A 266 21.79 -6.55 -2.59
C ASN A 266 21.98 -6.28 -4.09
N VAL A 267 21.01 -5.63 -4.75
CA VAL A 267 21.19 -5.15 -6.12
C VAL A 267 22.32 -4.11 -6.13
N PRO A 268 23.33 -4.21 -7.02
CA PRO A 268 24.42 -3.28 -7.11
C PRO A 268 23.94 -1.82 -7.23
N THR A 269 24.64 -0.89 -6.57
CA THR A 269 24.18 0.52 -6.47
C THR A 269 24.21 1.26 -7.81
N ASP A 270 25.07 0.85 -8.73
CA ASP A 270 25.16 1.33 -10.10
C ASP A 270 23.95 0.91 -10.94
N GLU A 271 23.52 -0.33 -10.83
CA GLU A 271 22.29 -0.83 -11.46
C GLU A 271 21.03 -0.28 -10.78
N LEU A 272 21.08 -0.14 -9.45
CA LEU A 272 19.94 0.36 -8.65
C LEU A 272 19.47 1.73 -9.16
N GLY A 273 20.40 2.65 -9.43
CA GLY A 273 20.07 3.98 -9.94
C GLY A 273 19.30 3.93 -11.26
N VAL A 274 19.74 3.09 -12.20
CA VAL A 274 19.09 2.91 -13.49
C VAL A 274 17.71 2.26 -13.33
N ILE A 275 17.60 1.20 -12.52
CA ILE A 275 16.33 0.50 -12.27
C ILE A 275 15.32 1.45 -11.62
N LEU A 276 15.73 2.22 -10.62
CA LEU A 276 14.86 3.19 -9.95
C LEU A 276 14.44 4.32 -10.87
N LEU A 277 15.33 4.80 -11.73
CA LEU A 277 15.01 5.80 -12.75
C LEU A 277 13.96 5.27 -13.73
N LEU A 278 14.17 4.07 -14.27
CA LEU A 278 13.20 3.42 -15.17
C LEU A 278 11.85 3.18 -14.48
N PHE A 279 11.88 2.78 -13.21
CA PHE A 279 10.66 2.58 -12.44
C PHE A 279 9.90 3.90 -12.17
N ALA A 280 10.61 4.98 -11.86
CA ALA A 280 10.03 6.32 -11.69
C ALA A 280 9.44 6.85 -13.01
N LEU A 281 10.18 6.71 -14.12
CA LEU A 281 9.72 7.09 -15.45
C LEU A 281 8.52 6.26 -15.91
N GLY A 282 8.56 4.95 -15.65
CA GLY A 282 7.44 4.04 -15.92
C GLY A 282 6.20 4.39 -15.09
N GLY A 283 6.37 4.68 -13.81
CA GLY A 283 5.31 5.13 -12.92
C GLY A 283 4.67 6.45 -13.37
N PHE A 284 5.48 7.40 -13.79
CA PHE A 284 5.01 8.66 -14.34
C PHE A 284 4.22 8.47 -15.66
N ALA A 285 4.68 7.57 -16.52
CA ALA A 285 3.99 7.21 -17.75
C ALA A 285 2.63 6.56 -17.47
N VAL A 286 2.57 5.63 -16.51
CA VAL A 286 1.32 4.99 -16.08
C VAL A 286 0.37 6.02 -15.48
N TRP A 287 0.87 6.94 -14.65
CA TRP A 287 0.04 8.02 -14.09
C TRP A 287 -0.56 8.90 -15.20
N GLY A 288 0.24 9.34 -16.15
CA GLY A 288 -0.23 10.12 -17.32
C GLY A 288 -1.29 9.36 -18.12
N ALA A 289 -1.10 8.05 -18.33
CA ALA A 289 -2.06 7.20 -19.04
C ALA A 289 -3.40 7.06 -18.29
N VAL A 290 -3.35 6.92 -16.95
CA VAL A 290 -4.56 6.83 -16.10
C VAL A 290 -5.31 8.15 -16.09
N ASP A 291 -4.62 9.28 -15.95
CA ASP A 291 -5.23 10.60 -15.99
C ASP A 291 -5.85 10.89 -17.38
N ALA A 292 -5.11 10.62 -18.46
CA ALA A 292 -5.60 10.73 -19.83
C ALA A 292 -6.85 9.87 -20.10
N ALA A 293 -6.91 8.67 -19.51
CA ALA A 293 -8.05 7.77 -19.61
C ALA A 293 -9.31 8.27 -18.87
N GLN A 294 -9.18 9.21 -17.94
CA GLN A 294 -10.33 9.75 -17.20
C GLN A 294 -11.11 10.81 -18.02
N HIS A 295 -10.49 11.48 -18.97
CA HIS A 295 -11.15 12.47 -19.81
C HIS A 295 -12.11 11.81 -20.83
N PRO A 296 -13.33 12.36 -21.07
CA PRO A 296 -14.30 11.82 -22.02
C PRO A 296 -13.74 11.83 -23.47
N LYS A 297 -14.22 10.87 -24.29
CA LYS A 297 -13.78 10.80 -25.69
C LYS A 297 -14.17 12.04 -26.52
N SER A 298 -15.29 12.70 -26.19
CA SER A 298 -15.74 13.91 -26.84
C SER A 298 -14.70 15.02 -26.76
N GLN A 299 -14.10 15.24 -25.58
CA GLN A 299 -13.03 16.24 -25.40
C GLN A 299 -11.78 15.94 -26.23
N TRP A 300 -11.42 14.66 -26.38
CA TRP A 300 -10.30 14.25 -27.24
C TRP A 300 -10.59 14.46 -28.73
N ALA A 301 -11.84 14.30 -29.15
CA ALA A 301 -12.25 14.54 -30.53
C ALA A 301 -12.16 16.03 -30.90
N GLU A 302 -12.43 16.95 -29.95
CA GLU A 302 -12.32 18.40 -30.17
C GLU A 302 -10.88 18.88 -30.38
N ILE A 303 -9.89 18.18 -29.86
CA ILE A 303 -8.47 18.46 -30.07
C ILE A 303 -7.84 17.61 -31.18
N GLU A 304 -8.67 16.90 -31.95
CA GLU A 304 -8.26 16.01 -33.05
C GLU A 304 -7.24 14.94 -32.69
N LEU A 305 -7.22 14.48 -31.43
CA LEU A 305 -6.30 13.46 -30.95
C LEU A 305 -7.04 12.15 -30.59
N ASP A 306 -6.44 11.01 -30.96
CA ASP A 306 -6.99 9.73 -30.58
C ASP A 306 -6.55 9.32 -29.16
N LYS A 307 -7.50 9.37 -28.23
CA LYS A 307 -7.35 8.96 -26.83
C LYS A 307 -6.69 7.58 -26.67
N ARG A 308 -7.14 6.58 -27.47
CA ARG A 308 -6.64 5.21 -27.35
C ARG A 308 -5.17 5.09 -27.74
N SER A 309 -4.76 5.83 -28.76
CA SER A 309 -3.37 5.88 -29.22
C SER A 309 -2.47 6.51 -28.15
N TRP A 310 -2.87 7.63 -27.57
CA TRP A 310 -2.10 8.33 -26.52
C TRP A 310 -1.94 7.49 -25.25
N VAL A 311 -3.01 6.90 -24.75
CA VAL A 311 -2.97 6.03 -23.55
C VAL A 311 -2.10 4.79 -23.82
N ARG A 312 -2.24 4.17 -25.00
CA ARG A 312 -1.41 3.01 -25.37
C ARG A 312 0.07 3.36 -25.45
N ARG A 313 0.45 4.47 -26.10
CA ARG A 313 1.86 4.88 -26.20
C ARG A 313 2.49 5.11 -24.83
N GLN A 314 1.79 5.73 -23.90
CA GLN A 314 2.28 5.91 -22.54
C GLN A 314 2.51 4.54 -21.84
N LEU A 315 1.55 3.61 -21.94
CA LEU A 315 1.62 2.32 -21.27
C LEU A 315 2.65 1.37 -21.88
N TYR A 316 2.67 1.20 -23.23
CA TYR A 316 3.60 0.29 -23.89
C TYR A 316 5.05 0.74 -23.83
N LEU A 317 5.29 2.04 -23.81
CA LEU A 317 6.63 2.61 -23.73
C LEU A 317 7.08 2.93 -22.30
N ALA A 318 6.21 2.69 -21.30
CA ALA A 318 6.53 2.88 -19.88
C ALA A 318 7.75 2.08 -19.42
N PRO A 319 7.92 0.79 -19.74
CA PRO A 319 9.04 -0.02 -19.25
C PRO A 319 10.42 0.47 -19.71
N ILE A 320 10.49 1.15 -20.85
CA ILE A 320 11.76 1.68 -21.39
C ILE A 320 11.94 3.19 -21.08
N GLY A 321 11.09 3.77 -20.25
CA GLY A 321 11.16 5.19 -19.86
C GLY A 321 10.61 6.19 -20.90
N VAL A 322 10.50 5.82 -22.16
CA VAL A 322 9.99 6.70 -23.23
C VAL A 322 8.54 7.11 -23.01
N GLY A 323 7.74 6.26 -22.37
CA GLY A 323 6.37 6.59 -21.96
C GLY A 323 6.27 7.85 -21.10
N ALA A 324 7.31 8.16 -20.32
CA ALA A 324 7.36 9.38 -19.51
C ALA A 324 7.40 10.66 -20.36
N ALA A 325 8.03 10.64 -21.52
CA ALA A 325 8.03 11.78 -22.43
C ALA A 325 6.61 12.05 -22.98
N TYR A 326 5.87 10.99 -23.30
CA TYR A 326 4.45 11.11 -23.68
C TYR A 326 3.58 11.60 -22.53
N ALA A 327 3.83 11.16 -21.28
CA ALA A 327 3.14 11.65 -20.11
C ALA A 327 3.46 13.14 -19.85
N GLY A 328 4.72 13.55 -19.98
CA GLY A 328 5.13 14.95 -19.90
C GLY A 328 4.44 15.82 -20.96
N ALA A 329 4.42 15.37 -22.21
CA ALA A 329 3.71 16.08 -23.28
C ALA A 329 2.19 16.16 -23.02
N TYR A 330 1.61 15.08 -22.45
CA TYR A 330 0.22 15.06 -22.04
C TYR A 330 -0.07 16.11 -20.96
N PHE A 331 0.66 16.13 -19.85
CA PHE A 331 0.42 17.06 -18.75
C PHE A 331 0.67 18.52 -19.12
N LEU A 332 1.68 18.79 -19.95
CA LEU A 332 2.06 20.15 -20.31
C LEU A 332 1.22 20.76 -21.45
N ARG A 333 0.77 19.93 -22.39
CA ARG A 333 0.14 20.44 -23.62
C ARG A 333 -1.31 20.00 -23.80
N ILE A 334 -1.64 18.76 -23.49
CA ILE A 334 -2.93 18.17 -23.83
C ILE A 334 -3.94 18.34 -22.69
N ARG A 335 -3.54 18.00 -21.46
CA ARG A 335 -4.41 18.10 -20.27
C ARG A 335 -5.03 19.49 -20.08
N PRO A 336 -4.29 20.62 -20.18
CA PRO A 336 -4.89 21.94 -20.05
C PRO A 336 -5.97 22.25 -21.10
N GLN A 337 -5.82 21.72 -22.33
CA GLN A 337 -6.82 21.87 -23.37
C GLN A 337 -8.09 21.05 -23.05
N LEU A 338 -7.93 19.82 -22.58
CA LEU A 338 -9.05 18.97 -22.17
C LEU A 338 -9.83 19.56 -20.98
N GLU A 339 -9.14 20.14 -20.02
CA GLU A 339 -9.75 20.82 -18.87
C GLU A 339 -10.49 22.10 -19.28
N ALA A 340 -9.96 22.87 -20.22
CA ALA A 340 -10.60 24.07 -20.76
C ALA A 340 -11.93 23.74 -21.47
N ILE A 341 -11.95 22.67 -22.26
CA ILE A 341 -13.15 22.17 -22.93
C ILE A 341 -14.19 21.66 -21.90
N GLY A 342 -13.71 20.91 -20.88
CA GLY A 342 -14.58 20.42 -19.80
C GLY A 342 -15.21 21.53 -18.96
N GLY A 343 -14.50 22.63 -18.75
CA GLY A 343 -14.99 23.81 -18.03
C GLY A 343 -16.06 24.60 -18.80
N GLN A 344 -15.99 24.61 -20.13
CA GLN A 344 -16.99 25.27 -20.98
C GLN A 344 -18.30 24.47 -21.12
N ALA A 345 -18.24 23.16 -20.95
CA ALA A 345 -19.38 22.27 -21.05
C ALA A 345 -20.24 22.15 -19.75
N ALA A 346 -19.83 22.81 -18.66
CA ALA A 346 -20.64 22.86 -17.45
C ALA A 346 -21.85 23.79 -17.70
N PRO A 347 -23.12 23.29 -17.65
CA PRO A 347 -24.28 24.14 -17.84
C PRO A 347 -24.29 25.21 -16.73
N ALA A 348 -24.44 26.46 -17.13
CA ALA A 348 -24.70 27.57 -16.21
C ALA A 348 -25.86 27.12 -15.27
N ARG A 349 -25.60 27.04 -13.98
CA ARG A 349 -26.66 26.81 -12.98
C ARG A 349 -27.68 27.91 -13.19
N GLN A 350 -28.86 27.57 -13.74
CA GLN A 350 -30.00 28.48 -13.75
C GLN A 350 -30.24 28.91 -12.29
N PRO A 351 -30.33 30.21 -12.02
CA PRO A 351 -30.71 30.67 -10.70
C PRO A 351 -32.12 30.09 -10.42
N ALA A 352 -32.25 29.46 -9.25
CA ALA A 352 -33.53 28.99 -8.77
C ALA A 352 -34.50 30.19 -8.79
N VAL A 353 -35.51 30.13 -9.63
CA VAL A 353 -36.66 31.04 -9.60
C VAL A 353 -37.40 30.74 -8.30
N THR A 354 -37.45 31.72 -7.44
CA THR A 354 -38.15 31.79 -6.14
C THR A 354 -39.64 31.40 -6.27
#